data_1ad28070f3dfc6369eb0814283b81c59
#
_entry.id   1ad28070f3dfc6369eb0814283b81c59
#
_cell.length_a   1.000
_cell.length_b   1.000
_cell.length_c   1.000
_cell.angle_alpha   90.00
_cell.angle_beta   90.00
_cell.angle_gamma   90.00
#
_symmetry.space_group_name_H-M   'P 1'
#
loop_
_entity.id
_entity.type
_entity.pdbx_description
1 polymer ?
#
loop_
_entity_poly.entity_id
_entity_poly.type
_entity_poly.pdbx_seq_one_letter_code
_entity_poly.pdbx_strand_id
1 'polypeptide(L)'
;MKYMLLIYGDENAWTEAEREACYNESTQLTHELAANGQFLAASPLHPVSTATTVTVRDGRRLVTDGPFAEMREQLGGYFLVDAKDLDDAIGIACRIPAARKGTVEIRPIVELNGLPFAHQEGGKA
;
A
#
# COMPACT_ATOMS: atom_id res chain seq x y z
N MET A 1 -13.16 10.26 -3.05
CA MET A 1 -12.13 10.47 -2.02
C MET A 1 -11.01 9.46 -2.19
N LYS A 2 -9.81 9.88 -1.91
CA LYS A 2 -8.65 9.02 -2.05
C LYS A 2 -8.28 8.41 -0.70
N TYR A 3 -7.95 7.14 -0.75
CA TYR A 3 -7.57 6.38 0.46
C TYR A 3 -6.31 5.60 0.19
N MET A 4 -5.42 5.59 1.18
CA MET A 4 -4.26 4.70 1.18
C MET A 4 -4.63 3.46 1.97
N LEU A 5 -4.46 2.31 1.35
CA LEU A 5 -4.69 1.02 1.98
C LEU A 5 -3.32 0.41 2.27
N LEU A 6 -2.95 0.39 3.54
CA LEU A 6 -1.63 -0.06 3.98
C LEU A 6 -1.73 -1.52 4.40
N ILE A 7 -0.90 -2.36 3.80
CA ILE A 7 -0.99 -3.81 3.99
C ILE A 7 0.11 -4.26 4.92
N TYR A 8 -0.28 -4.86 6.05
CA TYR A 8 0.65 -5.38 7.05
C TYR A 8 0.50 -6.89 7.13
N GLY A 9 1.62 -7.58 7.32
CA GLY A 9 1.58 -9.02 7.47
C GLY A 9 2.88 -9.57 7.97
N ASP A 10 2.82 -10.82 8.44
CA ASP A 10 4.00 -11.56 8.85
C ASP A 10 4.63 -12.17 7.60
N GLU A 11 5.85 -11.75 7.28
CA GLU A 11 6.51 -12.22 6.06
C GLU A 11 6.71 -13.72 6.05
N ASN A 12 6.78 -14.32 7.23
CA ASN A 12 6.99 -15.76 7.34
C ASN A 12 5.69 -16.57 7.24
N ALA A 13 4.54 -15.90 7.13
CA ALA A 13 3.25 -16.59 7.04
C ALA A 13 2.97 -17.16 5.65
N TRP A 14 3.82 -16.83 4.66
CA TRP A 14 3.58 -17.18 3.26
C TRP A 14 4.69 -18.11 2.75
N THR A 15 4.31 -19.18 2.07
CA THR A 15 5.27 -19.90 1.26
C THR A 15 5.53 -19.08 -0.01
N GLU A 16 6.60 -19.44 -0.73
CA GLU A 16 6.92 -18.76 -1.97
C GLU A 16 5.78 -18.89 -2.98
N ALA A 17 5.19 -20.09 -3.08
CA ALA A 17 4.09 -20.30 -3.99
C ALA A 17 2.85 -19.49 -3.60
N GLU A 18 2.57 -19.40 -2.30
CA GLU A 18 1.46 -18.60 -1.82
C GLU A 18 1.67 -17.11 -2.10
N ARG A 19 2.92 -16.64 -1.95
CA ARG A 19 3.23 -15.24 -2.21
C ARG A 19 3.05 -14.92 -3.68
N GLU A 20 3.49 -15.82 -4.56
CA GLU A 20 3.34 -15.61 -5.99
C GLU A 20 1.86 -15.59 -6.38
N ALA A 21 1.07 -16.50 -5.82
CA ALA A 21 -0.37 -16.51 -6.09
C ALA A 21 -1.04 -15.23 -5.58
N CYS A 22 -0.60 -14.73 -4.44
CA CYS A 22 -1.10 -13.49 -3.88
C CYS A 22 -0.79 -12.31 -4.80
N TYR A 23 0.43 -12.25 -5.33
CA TYR A 23 0.81 -11.19 -6.26
C TYR A 23 -0.03 -11.25 -7.54
N ASN A 24 -0.26 -12.44 -8.06
CA ASN A 24 -1.06 -12.58 -9.28
C ASN A 24 -2.50 -12.14 -9.05
N GLU A 25 -3.08 -12.55 -7.95
CA GLU A 25 -4.44 -12.17 -7.62
C GLU A 25 -4.55 -10.67 -7.36
N SER A 26 -3.56 -10.10 -6.69
CA SER A 26 -3.53 -8.66 -6.42
C SER A 26 -3.40 -7.87 -7.71
N THR A 27 -2.59 -8.35 -8.65
CA THR A 27 -2.45 -7.70 -9.95
C THR A 27 -3.79 -7.69 -10.68
N GLN A 28 -4.53 -8.79 -10.61
CA GLN A 28 -5.84 -8.86 -11.24
C GLN A 28 -6.80 -7.84 -10.60
N LEU A 29 -6.73 -7.70 -9.28
CA LEU A 29 -7.54 -6.71 -8.58
C LEU A 29 -7.24 -5.29 -9.08
N THR A 30 -5.96 -4.97 -9.33
CA THR A 30 -5.62 -3.64 -9.84
C THR A 30 -6.27 -3.38 -11.20
N HIS A 31 -6.35 -4.39 -12.06
CA HIS A 31 -7.00 -4.23 -13.34
C HIS A 31 -8.50 -3.99 -13.20
N GLU A 32 -9.13 -4.69 -12.26
CA GLU A 32 -10.55 -4.49 -12.00
C GLU A 32 -10.81 -3.09 -11.45
N LEU A 33 -9.97 -2.64 -10.54
CA LEU A 33 -10.09 -1.28 -9.99
C LEU A 33 -9.87 -0.23 -11.08
N ALA A 34 -8.90 -0.47 -11.97
CA ALA A 34 -8.64 0.47 -13.06
C ALA A 34 -9.85 0.55 -13.99
N ALA A 35 -10.50 -0.58 -14.27
CA ALA A 35 -11.69 -0.58 -15.12
C ALA A 35 -12.83 0.22 -14.51
N ASN A 36 -12.86 0.33 -13.18
CA ASN A 36 -13.88 1.09 -12.46
C ASN A 36 -13.46 2.54 -12.19
N GLY A 37 -12.28 2.95 -12.65
CA GLY A 37 -11.79 4.30 -12.40
C GLY A 37 -11.31 4.50 -10.96
N GLN A 38 -11.02 3.44 -10.24
CA GLN A 38 -10.68 3.51 -8.81
C GLN A 38 -9.21 3.28 -8.53
N PHE A 39 -8.43 2.81 -9.49
CA PHE A 39 -7.02 2.50 -9.28
C PHE A 39 -6.16 3.74 -9.45
N LEU A 40 -5.32 4.05 -8.46
CA LEU A 40 -4.35 5.11 -8.58
C LEU A 40 -2.93 4.58 -8.55
N ALA A 41 -2.62 3.68 -7.60
CA ALA A 41 -1.30 3.07 -7.49
C ALA A 41 -1.38 1.85 -6.61
N ALA A 42 -0.43 0.93 -6.75
CA ALA A 42 -0.30 -0.21 -5.86
C ALA A 42 1.06 -0.85 -6.07
N SER A 43 1.63 -1.42 -5.02
CA SER A 43 2.84 -2.20 -5.16
C SER A 43 3.10 -3.01 -3.90
N PRO A 44 3.64 -4.22 -4.02
CA PRO A 44 4.25 -4.89 -2.87
C PRO A 44 5.61 -4.26 -2.61
N LEU A 45 6.13 -4.50 -1.42
CA LEU A 45 7.46 -4.04 -1.02
C LEU A 45 8.37 -5.25 -0.84
N HIS A 46 9.66 -5.06 -1.05
CA HIS A 46 10.65 -6.08 -0.72
C HIS A 46 10.66 -6.32 0.79
N PRO A 47 11.20 -7.46 1.25
CA PRO A 47 11.19 -7.79 2.68
C PRO A 47 11.83 -6.71 3.54
N VAL A 48 11.43 -6.68 4.82
CA VAL A 48 11.93 -5.67 5.76
C VAL A 48 13.44 -5.74 5.94
N SER A 49 14.07 -6.88 5.63
CA SER A 49 15.53 -6.98 5.68
C SER A 49 16.20 -6.03 4.70
N THR A 50 15.49 -5.54 3.70
CA THR A 50 16.03 -4.59 2.73
C THR A 50 15.75 -3.13 3.13
N ALA A 51 15.09 -2.92 4.25
CA ALA A 51 14.68 -1.57 4.65
C ALA A 51 15.87 -0.75 5.12
N THR A 52 15.76 0.56 4.93
CA THR A 52 16.68 1.54 5.47
C THR A 52 15.87 2.63 6.12
N THR A 53 16.23 3.02 7.32
CA THR A 53 15.51 4.03 8.08
C THR A 53 16.37 5.28 8.23
N VAL A 54 15.77 6.45 8.03
CA VAL A 54 16.47 7.72 8.15
C VAL A 54 15.71 8.62 9.13
N THR A 55 16.45 9.19 10.08
CA THR A 55 15.91 10.24 10.93
C THR A 55 16.85 11.43 10.88
N VAL A 56 16.29 12.62 11.07
CA VAL A 56 17.06 13.85 11.17
C VAL A 56 16.75 14.48 12.51
N ARG A 57 17.77 14.66 13.33
CA ARG A 57 17.64 15.25 14.66
C ARG A 57 18.69 16.32 14.82
N ASP A 58 18.24 17.54 15.15
CA ASP A 58 19.15 18.67 15.33
C ASP A 58 20.06 18.89 14.11
N GLY A 59 19.47 18.73 12.92
CA GLY A 59 20.19 18.87 11.67
C GLY A 59 21.11 17.72 11.33
N ARG A 60 21.12 16.65 12.13
CA ARG A 60 21.99 15.50 11.91
C ARG A 60 21.21 14.32 11.35
N ARG A 61 21.79 13.70 10.35
CA ARG A 61 21.19 12.58 9.64
C ARG A 61 21.63 11.28 10.29
N LEU A 62 20.65 10.46 10.69
CA LEU A 62 20.91 9.13 11.21
C LEU A 62 20.33 8.13 10.23
N VAL A 63 21.16 7.22 9.74
CA VAL A 63 20.74 6.19 8.79
C VAL A 63 20.98 4.84 9.44
N THR A 64 19.93 4.01 9.46
CA THR A 64 19.99 2.71 10.12
C THR A 64 19.47 1.65 9.17
N ASP A 65 20.14 0.50 9.10
CA ASP A 65 19.64 -0.64 8.35
C ASP A 65 18.47 -1.26 9.11
N GLY A 66 17.43 -1.61 8.37
CA GLY A 66 16.28 -2.26 8.95
C GLY A 66 15.07 -1.35 9.06
N PRO A 67 13.93 -1.91 9.42
CA PRO A 67 12.69 -1.14 9.54
C PRO A 67 12.70 -0.23 10.76
N PHE A 68 11.86 0.80 10.72
CA PHE A 68 11.75 1.76 11.81
C PHE A 68 11.36 1.07 13.13
N ALA A 69 10.48 0.09 13.06
CA ALA A 69 10.02 -0.63 14.24
C ALA A 69 9.95 -2.12 13.91
N GLU A 70 10.29 -2.95 14.89
CA GLU A 70 10.13 -4.39 14.74
C GLU A 70 8.74 -4.76 15.21
N MET A 71 7.94 -5.28 14.28
CA MET A 71 6.57 -5.64 14.55
C MET A 71 6.33 -7.03 14.00
N ARG A 72 5.35 -7.71 14.59
CA ARG A 72 4.99 -9.04 14.11
C ARG A 72 4.46 -8.97 12.69
N GLU A 73 3.59 -7.99 12.43
CA GLU A 73 3.12 -7.72 11.08
C GLU A 73 3.82 -6.47 10.59
N GLN A 74 4.52 -6.60 9.47
CA GLN A 74 5.28 -5.51 8.89
C GLN A 74 4.56 -4.96 7.68
N LEU A 75 4.82 -3.68 7.39
CA LEU A 75 4.28 -3.07 6.18
C LEU A 75 4.85 -3.79 4.97
N GLY A 76 3.99 -4.39 4.16
CA GLY A 76 4.42 -5.20 3.03
C GLY A 76 3.94 -4.71 1.68
N GLY A 77 3.10 -3.68 1.65
CA GLY A 77 2.61 -3.15 0.39
C GLY A 77 1.52 -2.13 0.60
N TYR A 78 1.00 -1.63 -0.51
CA TYR A 78 -0.05 -0.63 -0.42
C TYR A 78 -0.89 -0.61 -1.69
N PHE A 79 -2.12 -0.09 -1.54
CA PHE A 79 -2.97 0.32 -2.66
C PHE A 79 -3.37 1.77 -2.40
N LEU A 80 -3.35 2.58 -3.45
CA LEU A 80 -3.92 3.92 -3.40
C LEU A 80 -5.11 3.92 -4.34
N VAL A 81 -6.29 4.24 -3.79
CA VAL A 81 -7.54 4.10 -4.54
C VAL A 81 -8.40 5.34 -4.41
N ASP A 82 -9.30 5.51 -5.38
CA ASP A 82 -10.36 6.50 -5.32
C ASP A 82 -11.65 5.76 -5.02
N ALA A 83 -12.27 6.08 -3.89
CA ALA A 83 -13.49 5.42 -3.43
C ALA A 83 -14.54 6.47 -3.12
N LYS A 84 -15.82 6.08 -3.20
CA LYS A 84 -16.91 7.01 -2.95
C LYS A 84 -16.92 7.47 -1.50
N ASP A 85 -16.66 6.53 -0.60
CA ASP A 85 -16.71 6.76 0.83
C ASP A 85 -15.94 5.66 1.52
N LEU A 86 -15.92 5.68 2.85
CA LEU A 86 -15.19 4.68 3.63
C LEU A 86 -15.73 3.27 3.40
N ASP A 87 -17.04 3.11 3.27
CA ASP A 87 -17.60 1.77 3.05
C ASP A 87 -17.10 1.18 1.74
N ASP A 88 -17.01 2.01 0.69
CA ASP A 88 -16.48 1.58 -0.59
C ASP A 88 -15.01 1.18 -0.45
N ALA A 89 -14.22 1.97 0.30
CA ALA A 89 -12.81 1.65 0.56
C ALA A 89 -12.67 0.34 1.35
N ILE A 90 -13.55 0.12 2.32
CA ILE A 90 -13.56 -1.13 3.09
C ILE A 90 -13.84 -2.32 2.16
N GLY A 91 -14.79 -2.16 1.25
CA GLY A 91 -15.09 -3.22 0.29
C GLY A 91 -13.87 -3.55 -0.57
N ILE A 92 -13.13 -2.54 -1.01
CA ILE A 92 -11.92 -2.77 -1.78
C ILE A 92 -10.88 -3.48 -0.92
N ALA A 93 -10.68 -3.03 0.32
CA ALA A 93 -9.69 -3.62 1.22
C ALA A 93 -9.96 -5.11 1.46
N CYS A 94 -11.23 -5.49 1.57
CA CYS A 94 -11.62 -6.88 1.77
C CYS A 94 -11.24 -7.77 0.59
N ARG A 95 -11.05 -7.19 -0.59
CA ARG A 95 -10.68 -7.94 -1.80
C ARG A 95 -9.17 -8.11 -1.95
N ILE A 96 -8.37 -7.43 -1.14
CA ILE A 96 -6.92 -7.55 -1.20
C ILE A 96 -6.53 -8.91 -0.62
N PRO A 97 -5.87 -9.78 -1.41
CA PRO A 97 -5.58 -11.15 -0.96
C PRO A 97 -4.77 -11.21 0.33
N ALA A 98 -3.86 -10.26 0.52
CA ALA A 98 -3.02 -10.26 1.72
C ALA A 98 -3.83 -10.06 3.01
N ALA A 99 -5.05 -9.52 2.91
CA ALA A 99 -5.89 -9.34 4.08
C ALA A 99 -6.30 -10.67 4.72
N ARG A 100 -6.19 -11.78 3.98
CA ARG A 100 -6.57 -13.09 4.51
C ARG A 100 -5.62 -13.58 5.59
N LYS A 101 -4.36 -13.13 5.57
CA LYS A 101 -3.36 -13.53 6.56
C LYS A 101 -2.75 -12.34 7.28
N GLY A 102 -3.20 -11.15 6.96
CA GLY A 102 -2.66 -9.93 7.55
C GLY A 102 -3.74 -8.93 7.82
N THR A 103 -3.36 -7.66 7.78
CA THR A 103 -4.24 -6.56 8.15
C THR A 103 -4.10 -5.45 7.11
N VAL A 104 -5.21 -4.80 6.79
CA VAL A 104 -5.19 -3.62 5.92
C VAL A 104 -5.68 -2.44 6.73
N GLU A 105 -4.84 -1.42 6.81
CA GLU A 105 -5.19 -0.17 7.47
C GLU A 105 -5.60 0.84 6.42
N ILE A 106 -6.74 1.48 6.60
CA ILE A 106 -7.28 2.43 5.62
C ILE A 106 -7.09 3.84 6.16
N ARG A 107 -6.39 4.68 5.38
CA ARG A 107 -6.13 6.07 5.78
C ARG A 107 -6.60 7.01 4.68
N PRO A 108 -7.53 7.92 4.98
CA PRO A 108 -7.90 8.94 3.98
C PRO A 108 -6.69 9.82 3.66
N ILE A 109 -6.56 10.17 2.40
CA ILE A 109 -5.47 11.03 1.93
C ILE A 109 -5.87 12.48 2.14
N VAL A 110 -4.93 13.29 2.63
CA VAL A 110 -5.09 14.75 2.62
C VAL A 110 -4.69 15.22 1.22
N GLU A 111 -5.66 15.80 0.49
CA GLU A 111 -5.40 16.22 -0.87
C GLU A 111 -4.97 17.70 -0.83
N LEU A 112 -3.68 17.92 -0.98
CA LEU A 112 -3.11 19.26 -0.89
C LEU A 112 -3.08 19.91 -2.27
N ASN A 113 -3.42 21.18 -2.33
CA ASN A 113 -3.30 21.94 -3.56
C ASN A 113 -1.83 22.10 -3.91
N GLY A 114 -1.53 22.01 -5.19
CA GLY A 114 -0.17 22.24 -5.66
C GLY A 114 0.71 21.02 -5.71
N LEU A 115 0.23 19.85 -5.27
CA LEU A 115 1.00 18.63 -5.42
C LEU A 115 0.99 18.19 -6.89
N PRO A 116 2.15 17.77 -7.42
CA PRO A 116 2.24 17.39 -8.83
C PRO A 116 1.81 15.94 -9.05
N PHE A 117 0.50 15.68 -9.03
CA PHE A 117 0.00 14.32 -9.29
C PHE A 117 -0.29 14.15 -10.75
N ALA A 118 0.39 13.21 -11.38
CA ALA A 118 0.19 12.95 -12.78
C ALA A 118 -1.24 12.52 -13.08
N HIS A 119 -1.83 11.73 -12.20
CA HIS A 119 -3.16 11.21 -12.46
C HIS A 119 -4.25 12.28 -12.38
N GLN A 120 -3.91 13.46 -11.93
CA GLN A 120 -4.88 14.54 -11.86
C GLN A 120 -5.16 15.11 -13.22
N GLU A 121 -4.18 15.03 -14.08
CA GLU A 121 -4.40 15.49 -15.39
C GLU A 121 -5.09 14.50 -16.17
N GLY A 122 -5.03 13.38 -15.65
CA GLY A 122 -5.66 12.41 -16.33
C GLY A 122 -6.83 13.01 -16.53
N GLY A 123 -6.56 13.35 -15.77
CA GLY A 123 -7.21 13.82 -16.19
C GLY A 123 -6.93 14.25 -17.48
N LYS A 124 -6.45 14.60 -17.73
CA LYS A 124 -6.18 15.06 -18.72
C LYS A 124 -5.67 14.46 -19.49
N ALA A 125 -5.65 14.06 -19.39
CA ALA A 125 -5.18 13.75 -20.06
C ALA A 125 -5.32 13.85 -20.65
#